data_30475790f5fc048d8aeb9bc6ea356c96
#
_entry.id   30475790f5fc048d8aeb9bc6ea356c96
#
_cell.length_a   1.000
_cell.length_b   1.000
_cell.length_c   1.000
_cell.angle_alpha   90.00
_cell.angle_beta   90.00
_cell.angle_gamma   90.00
#
_symmetry.space_group_name_H-M   'P 1'
#
loop_
_entity.id
_entity.type
_entity.pdbx_description
1 polymer ?
#
loop_
_entity_poly.entity_id
_entity_poly.type
_entity_poly.pdbx_seq_one_letter_code
_entity_poly.pdbx_strand_id
1 'polypeptide(L)'
;MFISCKPTNTRNLVSKEMTAEKLLGNTNYQAICYGGYRANSREIQPTISEIKEDLRILSALNIKVLRTYNVHYEEVVNLLKAITELKKEDENFEMYLMLGAWIDCKNAWTNLQPIHNEESKRNAIEIEEAVRLTNKYPEIIKIIAVGNEAMVKWATSYYVTPNIILKWVNHLQNLKKENKLPKQVWITSSDNFASWGGHTADYHVEDLNQLIKAVDYISMHTYPMHDTHYHPIFWGIKENELQFPEKEKVDAAMLRARNYAINQYESVVSYMKSIGVNKPVHIGETGWATKSNEHYGNDGSKATDEYKSALYYDLMREWSNKNNISCFYFEAFDENWKDAANPLGSENHFGLINLQSQAKYVLWKNVDSGTFKGLTRDGKPITKTYNGDEKALWLDVKTPNSILKN
;
A
#
# COMPACT_ATOMS: atom_id res chain seq x y z
N MET A 1 -56.17 -36.77 19.69
CA MET A 1 -54.88 -36.87 19.03
C MET A 1 -54.47 -35.46 18.64
N PHE A 2 -53.70 -34.76 19.51
CA PHE A 2 -53.28 -33.38 19.28
C PHE A 2 -51.89 -33.41 18.66
N ILE A 3 -51.78 -32.95 17.41
CA ILE A 3 -50.51 -32.78 16.71
C ILE A 3 -49.95 -31.40 17.10
N SER A 4 -48.90 -31.39 17.91
CA SER A 4 -48.16 -30.19 18.30
C SER A 4 -47.16 -29.84 17.16
N CYS A 5 -47.44 -28.81 16.40
CA CYS A 5 -46.45 -28.19 15.50
C CYS A 5 -45.46 -27.36 16.33
N LYS A 6 -44.20 -27.79 16.39
CA LYS A 6 -43.10 -26.96 16.88
C LYS A 6 -42.77 -25.90 15.82
N PRO A 7 -42.63 -24.61 16.19
CA PRO A 7 -42.14 -23.62 15.27
C PRO A 7 -40.65 -23.84 14.99
N THR A 8 -40.28 -24.09 13.76
CA THR A 8 -38.90 -24.05 13.28
C THR A 8 -38.38 -22.63 13.36
N ASN A 9 -37.53 -22.34 14.31
CA ASN A 9 -36.85 -21.07 14.47
C ASN A 9 -35.76 -20.99 13.38
N THR A 10 -36.10 -20.53 12.20
CA THR A 10 -35.15 -20.12 11.18
C THR A 10 -34.47 -18.84 11.70
N ARG A 11 -33.33 -18.99 12.37
CA ARG A 11 -32.40 -17.88 12.55
C ARG A 11 -31.93 -17.44 11.16
N ASN A 12 -32.54 -16.37 10.67
CA ASN A 12 -31.96 -15.59 9.60
C ASN A 12 -30.59 -15.08 10.07
N LEU A 13 -29.54 -15.83 9.81
CA LEU A 13 -28.17 -15.33 9.79
C LEU A 13 -28.07 -14.37 8.60
N VAL A 14 -28.52 -13.14 8.80
CA VAL A 14 -28.10 -12.04 7.92
C VAL A 14 -26.61 -11.94 8.10
N SER A 15 -25.84 -12.52 7.20
CA SER A 15 -24.40 -12.30 7.11
C SER A 15 -24.24 -10.78 6.97
N LYS A 16 -23.66 -10.17 8.00
CA LYS A 16 -23.51 -8.71 8.05
C LYS A 16 -22.53 -8.33 6.96
N GLU A 17 -23.03 -7.88 5.81
CA GLU A 17 -22.23 -7.54 4.64
C GLU A 17 -21.02 -6.68 5.02
N MET A 18 -19.82 -7.07 4.57
CA MET A 18 -18.60 -6.32 4.78
C MET A 18 -18.55 -5.12 3.83
N THR A 19 -18.28 -3.95 4.39
CA THR A 19 -18.18 -2.67 3.65
C THR A 19 -16.83 -2.02 3.86
N ALA A 20 -16.44 -1.07 3.01
CA ALA A 20 -15.21 -0.31 3.17
C ALA A 20 -15.13 0.39 4.54
N GLU A 21 -16.24 0.94 5.03
CA GLU A 21 -16.33 1.57 6.35
C GLU A 21 -16.03 0.62 7.52
N LYS A 22 -16.40 -0.66 7.40
CA LYS A 22 -16.12 -1.66 8.43
C LYS A 22 -14.69 -2.23 8.34
N LEU A 23 -14.08 -2.13 7.17
CA LEU A 23 -12.72 -2.61 6.92
C LEU A 23 -11.69 -1.58 7.33
N LEU A 24 -11.85 -0.33 6.82
CA LEU A 24 -10.84 0.71 7.02
C LEU A 24 -10.81 1.17 8.48
N GLY A 25 -9.60 1.26 9.03
CA GLY A 25 -9.37 1.58 10.44
C GLY A 25 -9.62 0.43 11.42
N ASN A 26 -10.04 -0.73 10.95
CA ASN A 26 -10.28 -1.90 11.79
C ASN A 26 -9.02 -2.76 11.91
N THR A 27 -8.48 -2.87 13.11
CA THR A 27 -7.22 -3.59 13.38
C THR A 27 -7.28 -5.10 13.09
N ASN A 28 -8.47 -5.70 12.97
CA ASN A 28 -8.66 -7.09 12.56
C ASN A 28 -8.51 -7.28 11.03
N TYR A 29 -8.39 -6.20 10.27
CA TYR A 29 -8.28 -6.19 8.81
C TYR A 29 -7.03 -5.42 8.40
N GLN A 30 -5.86 -6.02 8.66
CA GLN A 30 -4.58 -5.42 8.26
C GLN A 30 -4.48 -5.34 6.73
N ALA A 31 -3.89 -4.24 6.27
CA ALA A 31 -3.81 -3.92 4.85
C ALA A 31 -2.35 -3.97 4.34
N ILE A 32 -2.17 -4.34 3.05
CA ILE A 32 -0.86 -4.37 2.39
C ILE A 32 -1.00 -4.09 0.88
N CYS A 33 0.04 -3.53 0.28
CA CYS A 33 0.17 -3.41 -1.16
C CYS A 33 0.63 -4.74 -1.77
N TYR A 34 0.04 -5.13 -2.90
CA TYR A 34 0.24 -6.44 -3.50
C TYR A 34 0.31 -6.35 -5.03
N GLY A 35 1.31 -6.97 -5.64
CA GLY A 35 1.45 -7.19 -7.08
C GLY A 35 1.63 -8.66 -7.42
N GLY A 36 2.37 -9.42 -6.60
CA GLY A 36 2.55 -10.87 -6.73
C GLY A 36 3.50 -11.30 -7.83
N TYR A 37 4.15 -10.37 -8.54
CA TYR A 37 5.08 -10.66 -9.61
C TYR A 37 6.36 -11.34 -9.09
N ARG A 38 6.82 -12.37 -9.81
CA ARG A 38 8.01 -13.15 -9.45
C ARG A 38 9.15 -13.02 -10.47
N ALA A 39 8.82 -12.56 -11.68
CA ALA A 39 9.77 -12.31 -12.76
C ALA A 39 10.24 -10.85 -12.77
N ASN A 40 11.28 -10.57 -13.54
CA ASN A 40 11.82 -9.22 -13.75
C ASN A 40 11.10 -8.43 -14.85
N SER A 41 9.90 -8.85 -15.22
CA SER A 41 9.04 -8.19 -16.21
C SER A 41 7.58 -8.40 -15.84
N ARG A 42 6.77 -7.33 -15.96
CA ARG A 42 5.32 -7.42 -15.82
C ARG A 42 4.61 -8.11 -16.99
N GLU A 43 5.31 -8.40 -18.08
CA GLU A 43 4.76 -9.22 -19.17
C GLU A 43 4.54 -10.67 -18.74
N ILE A 44 5.25 -11.14 -17.71
CA ILE A 44 5.06 -12.46 -17.11
C ILE A 44 4.12 -12.31 -15.92
N GLN A 45 2.84 -12.59 -16.16
CA GLN A 45 1.79 -12.42 -15.17
C GLN A 45 1.81 -13.53 -14.11
N PRO A 46 1.56 -13.22 -12.82
CA PRO A 46 1.44 -14.25 -11.79
C PRO A 46 0.23 -15.13 -12.07
N THR A 47 0.42 -16.43 -11.95
CA THR A 47 -0.63 -17.43 -12.14
C THR A 47 -1.58 -17.48 -10.93
N ILE A 48 -2.78 -18.02 -11.12
CA ILE A 48 -3.75 -18.22 -10.02
C ILE A 48 -3.13 -19.10 -8.91
N SER A 49 -2.34 -20.12 -9.26
CA SER A 49 -1.69 -20.99 -8.28
C SER A 49 -0.65 -20.25 -7.43
N GLU A 50 0.20 -19.45 -8.07
CA GLU A 50 1.19 -18.61 -7.37
C GLU A 50 0.53 -17.58 -6.46
N ILE A 51 -0.54 -16.95 -6.93
CA ILE A 51 -1.32 -16.00 -6.12
C ILE A 51 -1.96 -16.71 -4.92
N LYS A 52 -2.47 -17.92 -5.07
CA LYS A 52 -3.04 -18.69 -3.96
C LYS A 52 -2.00 -19.03 -2.87
N GLU A 53 -0.74 -19.31 -3.25
CA GLU A 53 0.36 -19.42 -2.29
C GLU A 53 0.53 -18.12 -1.50
N ASP A 54 0.67 -16.99 -2.21
CA ASP A 54 0.84 -15.66 -1.61
C ASP A 54 -0.32 -15.31 -0.66
N LEU A 55 -1.56 -15.54 -1.08
CA LEU A 55 -2.76 -15.24 -0.28
C LEU A 55 -2.84 -16.07 1.00
N ARG A 56 -2.42 -17.34 0.99
CA ARG A 56 -2.37 -18.17 2.19
C ARG A 56 -1.31 -17.64 3.18
N ILE A 57 -0.17 -17.19 2.69
CA ILE A 57 0.89 -16.56 3.50
C ILE A 57 0.34 -15.27 4.14
N LEU A 58 -0.30 -14.40 3.35
CA LEU A 58 -0.85 -13.14 3.84
C LEU A 58 -1.99 -13.35 4.84
N SER A 59 -2.87 -14.34 4.59
CA SER A 59 -3.92 -14.73 5.52
C SER A 59 -3.34 -15.23 6.86
N ALA A 60 -2.26 -16.02 6.83
CA ALA A 60 -1.57 -16.47 8.05
C ALA A 60 -0.97 -15.31 8.86
N LEU A 61 -0.65 -14.19 8.20
CA LEU A 61 -0.20 -12.94 8.83
C LEU A 61 -1.36 -12.04 9.28
N ASN A 62 -2.62 -12.52 9.21
CA ASN A 62 -3.83 -11.73 9.46
C ASN A 62 -3.98 -10.49 8.56
N ILE A 63 -3.38 -10.53 7.37
CA ILE A 63 -3.58 -9.51 6.34
C ILE A 63 -4.80 -9.91 5.53
N LYS A 64 -5.79 -9.02 5.48
CA LYS A 64 -7.09 -9.29 4.87
C LYS A 64 -7.53 -8.23 3.85
N VAL A 65 -6.77 -7.16 3.68
CA VAL A 65 -7.07 -6.12 2.70
C VAL A 65 -5.85 -5.89 1.81
N LEU A 66 -6.03 -6.09 0.52
CA LEU A 66 -5.00 -5.90 -0.48
C LEU A 66 -5.24 -4.61 -1.26
N ARG A 67 -4.18 -4.00 -1.74
CA ARG A 67 -4.23 -2.90 -2.70
C ARG A 67 -3.49 -3.28 -3.96
N THR A 68 -4.15 -3.11 -5.13
CA THR A 68 -3.57 -3.22 -6.47
C THR A 68 -3.51 -1.86 -7.16
N TYR A 69 -2.93 -1.79 -8.37
CA TYR A 69 -2.52 -0.52 -8.98
C TYR A 69 -3.19 -0.21 -10.31
N ASN A 70 -3.62 -1.24 -11.04
CA ASN A 70 -4.20 -1.12 -12.36
C ASN A 70 -5.09 -2.33 -12.67
N VAL A 71 -5.85 -2.26 -13.77
CA VAL A 71 -6.74 -3.35 -14.22
C VAL A 71 -6.44 -3.83 -15.64
N HIS A 72 -5.43 -3.27 -16.30
CA HIS A 72 -5.08 -3.65 -17.68
C HIS A 72 -4.19 -4.88 -17.78
N TYR A 73 -3.56 -5.32 -16.67
CA TYR A 73 -2.84 -6.58 -16.60
C TYR A 73 -3.74 -7.71 -16.08
N GLU A 74 -3.43 -8.95 -16.44
CA GLU A 74 -4.18 -10.13 -15.97
C GLU A 74 -4.01 -10.40 -14.47
N GLU A 75 -2.98 -9.85 -13.83
CA GLU A 75 -2.69 -10.00 -12.40
C GLU A 75 -3.93 -9.82 -11.54
N VAL A 76 -4.65 -8.70 -11.69
CA VAL A 76 -5.84 -8.42 -10.86
C VAL A 76 -6.98 -9.40 -11.13
N VAL A 77 -7.18 -9.83 -12.38
CA VAL A 77 -8.19 -10.82 -12.72
C VAL A 77 -7.85 -12.18 -12.12
N ASN A 78 -6.57 -12.57 -12.15
CA ASN A 78 -6.08 -13.80 -11.54
C ASN A 78 -6.18 -13.73 -10.01
N LEU A 79 -5.91 -12.57 -9.39
CA LEU A 79 -6.10 -12.33 -7.96
C LEU A 79 -7.57 -12.53 -7.54
N LEU A 80 -8.51 -11.94 -8.26
CA LEU A 80 -9.94 -12.07 -7.97
C LEU A 80 -10.44 -13.53 -8.11
N LYS A 81 -9.93 -14.26 -9.11
CA LYS A 81 -10.19 -15.69 -9.26
C LYS A 81 -9.60 -16.49 -8.08
N ALA A 82 -8.33 -16.23 -7.73
CA ALA A 82 -7.66 -16.92 -6.62
C ALA A 82 -8.39 -16.71 -5.29
N ILE A 83 -8.80 -15.47 -4.96
CA ILE A 83 -9.61 -15.17 -3.77
C ILE A 83 -10.93 -15.94 -3.83
N THR A 84 -11.61 -15.94 -4.98
CA THR A 84 -12.90 -16.65 -5.15
C THR A 84 -12.76 -18.16 -4.94
N GLU A 85 -11.69 -18.76 -5.44
CA GLU A 85 -11.40 -20.18 -5.26
C GLU A 85 -11.06 -20.50 -3.80
N LEU A 86 -10.20 -19.71 -3.14
CA LEU A 86 -9.86 -19.92 -1.73
C LEU A 86 -11.08 -19.78 -0.82
N LYS A 87 -11.99 -18.84 -1.09
CA LYS A 87 -13.27 -18.73 -0.35
C LYS A 87 -14.20 -19.92 -0.55
N LYS A 88 -14.07 -20.67 -1.64
CA LYS A 88 -14.81 -21.93 -1.85
C LYS A 88 -14.13 -23.12 -1.16
N GLU A 89 -12.80 -23.10 -1.04
CA GLU A 89 -12.02 -24.13 -0.33
C GLU A 89 -12.16 -24.02 1.18
N ASP A 90 -12.24 -22.78 1.72
CA ASP A 90 -12.38 -22.46 3.14
C ASP A 90 -13.38 -21.30 3.30
N GLU A 91 -14.54 -21.59 3.91
CA GLU A 91 -15.60 -20.60 4.19
C GLU A 91 -15.15 -19.47 5.14
N ASN A 92 -14.10 -19.70 5.94
CA ASN A 92 -13.53 -18.71 6.84
C ASN A 92 -12.45 -17.84 6.17
N PHE A 93 -12.07 -18.13 4.92
CA PHE A 93 -11.10 -17.33 4.21
C PHE A 93 -11.67 -15.96 3.88
N GLU A 94 -11.04 -14.92 4.41
CA GLU A 94 -11.41 -13.51 4.19
C GLU A 94 -10.30 -12.77 3.49
N MET A 95 -10.60 -12.18 2.33
CA MET A 95 -9.71 -11.27 1.62
C MET A 95 -10.55 -10.26 0.85
N TYR A 96 -10.18 -8.96 0.96
CA TYR A 96 -10.86 -7.83 0.35
C TYR A 96 -9.86 -7.00 -0.45
N LEU A 97 -10.36 -6.21 -1.40
CA LEU A 97 -9.51 -5.49 -2.35
C LEU A 97 -9.86 -4.00 -2.41
N MET A 98 -8.85 -3.17 -2.32
CA MET A 98 -8.78 -1.83 -2.84
C MET A 98 -8.21 -1.92 -4.27
N LEU A 99 -9.10 -1.83 -5.24
CA LEU A 99 -8.80 -1.96 -6.66
C LEU A 99 -8.23 -0.63 -7.18
N GLY A 100 -7.01 -0.63 -7.70
CA GLY A 100 -6.44 0.51 -8.41
C GLY A 100 -6.94 0.57 -9.85
N ALA A 101 -7.24 1.77 -10.33
CA ALA A 101 -7.46 2.08 -11.74
C ALA A 101 -6.43 3.12 -12.16
N TRP A 102 -5.52 2.76 -13.07
CA TRP A 102 -4.42 3.62 -13.47
C TRP A 102 -4.90 4.84 -14.26
N ILE A 103 -4.44 6.02 -13.89
CA ILE A 103 -4.74 7.27 -14.59
C ILE A 103 -3.42 7.95 -14.98
N ASP A 104 -3.31 8.33 -16.23
CA ASP A 104 -2.18 9.10 -16.75
C ASP A 104 -2.61 10.22 -17.71
N CYS A 105 -1.67 11.13 -18.01
CA CYS A 105 -1.91 12.24 -18.90
C CYS A 105 -1.77 11.82 -20.37
N LYS A 106 -2.21 12.69 -21.27
CA LYS A 106 -1.98 12.53 -22.71
C LYS A 106 -0.48 12.48 -23.02
N ASN A 107 -0.10 11.58 -23.90
CA ASN A 107 1.27 11.28 -24.29
C ASN A 107 2.15 10.66 -23.19
N ALA A 108 1.59 10.27 -22.03
CA ALA A 108 2.33 9.56 -21.00
C ALA A 108 2.99 8.29 -21.59
N TRP A 109 4.22 8.02 -21.15
CA TRP A 109 5.00 6.84 -21.56
C TRP A 109 5.31 6.74 -23.07
N THR A 110 5.31 7.89 -23.76
CA THR A 110 5.66 7.98 -25.18
C THR A 110 6.86 8.90 -25.38
N ASN A 111 7.37 9.01 -26.62
CA ASN A 111 8.41 9.95 -26.99
C ASN A 111 7.89 11.39 -27.19
N LEU A 112 6.58 11.61 -27.05
CA LEU A 112 5.97 12.94 -27.17
C LEU A 112 5.95 13.64 -25.80
N GLN A 113 5.94 14.98 -25.82
CA GLN A 113 5.81 15.78 -24.61
C GLN A 113 4.50 15.45 -23.88
N PRO A 114 4.53 15.03 -22.59
CA PRO A 114 3.34 14.85 -21.78
C PRO A 114 2.51 16.14 -21.66
N ILE A 115 1.18 16.00 -21.70
CA ILE A 115 0.23 17.13 -21.56
C ILE A 115 -0.62 16.87 -20.32
N HIS A 116 -0.20 17.44 -19.21
CA HIS A 116 -0.69 17.08 -17.86
C HIS A 116 -2.15 17.51 -17.57
N ASN A 117 -2.69 18.48 -18.29
CA ASN A 117 -4.09 18.93 -18.20
C ASN A 117 -5.01 18.27 -19.23
N GLU A 118 -4.51 17.31 -20.00
CA GLU A 118 -5.27 16.46 -20.90
C GLU A 118 -5.08 14.98 -20.50
N GLU A 119 -6.15 14.20 -20.54
CA GLU A 119 -6.10 12.80 -20.15
C GLU A 119 -5.69 11.85 -21.28
N SER A 120 -5.11 10.72 -20.91
CA SER A 120 -4.90 9.58 -21.80
C SER A 120 -6.22 8.93 -22.20
N LYS A 121 -6.32 8.44 -23.43
CA LYS A 121 -7.46 7.63 -23.85
C LYS A 121 -7.59 6.31 -23.09
N ARG A 122 -6.51 5.83 -22.49
CA ARG A 122 -6.49 4.60 -21.70
C ARG A 122 -7.27 4.74 -20.38
N ASN A 123 -7.40 5.96 -19.84
CA ASN A 123 -8.09 6.20 -18.58
C ASN A 123 -9.54 5.71 -18.60
N ALA A 124 -10.26 5.94 -19.70
CA ALA A 124 -11.64 5.46 -19.84
C ALA A 124 -11.72 3.91 -19.80
N ILE A 125 -10.79 3.22 -20.47
CA ILE A 125 -10.70 1.76 -20.48
C ILE A 125 -10.43 1.21 -19.09
N GLU A 126 -9.49 1.82 -18.35
CA GLU A 126 -9.18 1.46 -16.96
C GLU A 126 -10.42 1.60 -16.05
N ILE A 127 -11.11 2.71 -16.14
CA ILE A 127 -12.30 2.96 -15.31
C ILE A 127 -13.45 2.02 -15.68
N GLU A 128 -13.73 1.79 -16.97
CA GLU A 128 -14.75 0.86 -17.43
C GLU A 128 -14.48 -0.56 -16.94
N GLU A 129 -13.23 -1.03 -17.02
CA GLU A 129 -12.83 -2.34 -16.53
C GLU A 129 -12.92 -2.43 -15.00
N ALA A 130 -12.50 -1.39 -14.26
CA ALA A 130 -12.67 -1.34 -12.81
C ALA A 130 -14.14 -1.44 -12.40
N VAL A 131 -15.04 -0.77 -13.10
CA VAL A 131 -16.50 -0.87 -12.89
C VAL A 131 -17.00 -2.28 -13.18
N ARG A 132 -16.57 -2.88 -14.30
CA ARG A 132 -16.95 -4.25 -14.69
C ARG A 132 -16.51 -5.28 -13.64
N LEU A 133 -15.26 -5.19 -13.18
CA LEU A 133 -14.71 -6.08 -12.15
C LEU A 133 -15.41 -5.89 -10.81
N THR A 134 -15.69 -4.66 -10.40
CA THR A 134 -16.39 -4.36 -9.14
C THR A 134 -17.80 -4.94 -9.15
N ASN A 135 -18.53 -4.81 -10.24
CA ASN A 135 -19.85 -5.41 -10.38
C ASN A 135 -19.83 -6.94 -10.43
N LYS A 136 -18.75 -7.53 -10.97
CA LYS A 136 -18.57 -8.99 -11.01
C LYS A 136 -18.16 -9.61 -9.67
N TYR A 137 -17.39 -8.86 -8.86
CA TYR A 137 -16.84 -9.33 -7.59
C TYR A 137 -17.17 -8.40 -6.39
N PRO A 138 -18.47 -8.06 -6.17
CA PRO A 138 -18.87 -7.08 -5.17
C PRO A 138 -18.54 -7.51 -3.73
N GLU A 139 -18.42 -8.83 -3.50
CA GLU A 139 -18.05 -9.40 -2.19
C GLU A 139 -16.55 -9.25 -1.89
N ILE A 140 -15.71 -8.95 -2.90
CA ILE A 140 -14.26 -8.85 -2.75
C ILE A 140 -13.82 -7.38 -2.87
N ILE A 141 -14.23 -6.68 -3.93
CA ILE A 141 -13.84 -5.29 -4.18
C ILE A 141 -14.70 -4.37 -3.33
N LYS A 142 -14.07 -3.66 -2.40
CA LYS A 142 -14.74 -2.74 -1.48
C LYS A 142 -14.36 -1.28 -1.71
N ILE A 143 -13.26 -1.03 -2.42
CA ILE A 143 -12.72 0.31 -2.68
C ILE A 143 -12.22 0.36 -4.12
N ILE A 144 -12.46 1.48 -4.81
CA ILE A 144 -11.81 1.83 -6.07
C ILE A 144 -10.93 3.07 -5.83
N ALA A 145 -9.63 2.94 -6.14
CA ALA A 145 -8.68 4.04 -6.14
C ALA A 145 -8.45 4.54 -7.57
N VAL A 146 -8.85 5.75 -7.85
CA VAL A 146 -8.69 6.43 -9.14
C VAL A 146 -7.31 7.08 -9.21
N GLY A 147 -6.40 6.47 -9.95
CA GLY A 147 -5.00 6.87 -10.05
C GLY A 147 -4.13 6.37 -8.88
N ASN A 148 -2.84 6.26 -9.17
CA ASN A 148 -1.77 5.99 -8.21
C ASN A 148 -0.66 7.02 -8.40
N GLU A 149 -0.42 7.87 -7.37
CA GLU A 149 0.52 9.00 -7.47
C GLU A 149 0.35 9.78 -8.78
N ALA A 150 -0.91 9.91 -9.18
CA ALA A 150 -1.26 10.50 -10.47
C ALA A 150 -1.19 12.02 -10.46
N MET A 151 -1.18 12.68 -9.30
CA MET A 151 -1.15 14.14 -9.18
C MET A 151 0.21 14.69 -8.71
N VAL A 152 1.20 13.83 -8.46
CA VAL A 152 2.53 14.27 -8.02
C VAL A 152 3.31 14.92 -9.16
N LYS A 153 3.67 16.18 -9.03
CA LYS A 153 4.28 16.97 -10.09
C LYS A 153 5.69 16.52 -10.50
N TRP A 154 6.41 15.79 -9.65
CA TRP A 154 7.71 15.20 -10.00
C TRP A 154 7.60 13.99 -10.94
N ALA A 155 6.43 13.36 -11.03
CA ALA A 155 6.16 12.28 -11.99
C ALA A 155 5.92 12.84 -13.41
N THR A 156 6.89 13.59 -13.91
CA THR A 156 6.79 14.41 -15.14
C THR A 156 6.43 13.62 -16.40
N SER A 157 6.60 12.31 -16.40
CA SER A 157 6.24 11.44 -17.51
C SER A 157 4.75 11.11 -17.61
N TYR A 158 3.97 11.28 -16.51
CA TYR A 158 2.57 10.80 -16.51
C TYR A 158 1.59 11.60 -15.64
N TYR A 159 2.03 12.50 -14.77
CA TYR A 159 1.10 13.14 -13.82
C TYR A 159 -0.04 13.89 -14.54
N VAL A 160 -1.16 13.99 -13.84
CA VAL A 160 -2.35 14.74 -14.29
C VAL A 160 -2.70 15.85 -13.30
N THR A 161 -3.38 16.88 -13.78
CA THR A 161 -4.00 17.87 -12.90
C THR A 161 -5.21 17.31 -12.16
N PRO A 162 -5.55 17.80 -10.93
CA PRO A 162 -6.59 17.23 -10.08
C PRO A 162 -7.99 17.14 -10.72
N ASN A 163 -8.31 18.02 -11.69
CA ASN A 163 -9.60 17.98 -12.41
C ASN A 163 -9.81 16.68 -13.19
N ILE A 164 -8.74 16.03 -13.66
CA ILE A 164 -8.84 14.74 -14.38
C ILE A 164 -9.24 13.63 -13.41
N ILE A 165 -8.62 13.58 -12.22
CA ILE A 165 -9.01 12.64 -11.16
C ILE A 165 -10.43 12.93 -10.69
N LEU A 166 -10.75 14.19 -10.44
CA LEU A 166 -12.10 14.64 -10.03
C LEU A 166 -13.18 14.21 -11.04
N LYS A 167 -12.92 14.33 -12.34
CA LYS A 167 -13.82 13.86 -13.40
C LYS A 167 -14.18 12.39 -13.20
N TRP A 168 -13.19 11.53 -13.01
CA TRP A 168 -13.42 10.09 -12.90
C TRP A 168 -13.99 9.67 -11.55
N VAL A 169 -13.60 10.34 -10.46
CA VAL A 169 -14.25 10.16 -9.15
C VAL A 169 -15.73 10.51 -9.24
N ASN A 170 -16.08 11.66 -9.81
CA ASN A 170 -17.48 12.06 -9.98
C ASN A 170 -18.25 11.09 -10.90
N HIS A 171 -17.62 10.57 -11.94
CA HIS A 171 -18.22 9.55 -12.79
C HIS A 171 -18.60 8.30 -11.97
N LEU A 172 -17.69 7.74 -11.18
CA LEU A 172 -17.94 6.59 -10.34
C LEU A 172 -19.00 6.87 -9.26
N GLN A 173 -18.98 8.05 -8.63
CA GLN A 173 -20.02 8.46 -7.67
C GLN A 173 -21.41 8.57 -8.34
N ASN A 174 -21.48 9.01 -9.58
CA ASN A 174 -22.74 9.03 -10.33
C ASN A 174 -23.23 7.62 -10.67
N LEU A 175 -22.33 6.69 -11.05
CA LEU A 175 -22.71 5.29 -11.24
C LEU A 175 -23.28 4.65 -9.96
N LYS A 176 -22.76 5.02 -8.77
CA LYS A 176 -23.36 4.61 -7.48
C LYS A 176 -24.77 5.16 -7.31
N LYS A 177 -25.01 6.44 -7.62
CA LYS A 177 -26.36 7.07 -7.55
C LYS A 177 -27.35 6.42 -8.51
N GLU A 178 -26.90 6.02 -9.69
CA GLU A 178 -27.68 5.34 -10.74
C GLU A 178 -27.87 3.85 -10.50
N ASN A 179 -27.36 3.29 -9.40
CA ASN A 179 -27.30 1.85 -9.09
C ASN A 179 -26.58 1.00 -10.16
N LYS A 180 -25.65 1.58 -10.91
CA LYS A 180 -24.75 0.91 -11.86
C LYS A 180 -23.43 0.46 -11.23
N LEU A 181 -23.17 0.88 -10.00
CA LEU A 181 -22.06 0.44 -9.15
C LEU A 181 -22.60 0.22 -7.73
N PRO A 182 -22.11 -0.79 -6.97
CA PRO A 182 -22.58 -1.04 -5.60
C PRO A 182 -22.40 0.18 -4.70
N LYS A 183 -23.47 0.57 -3.98
CA LYS A 183 -23.48 1.81 -3.17
C LYS A 183 -22.46 1.82 -2.04
N GLN A 184 -22.13 0.64 -1.50
CA GLN A 184 -21.19 0.45 -0.38
C GLN A 184 -19.72 0.48 -0.80
N VAL A 185 -19.40 0.52 -2.09
CA VAL A 185 -18.03 0.69 -2.58
C VAL A 185 -17.58 2.12 -2.33
N TRP A 186 -16.44 2.29 -1.69
CA TRP A 186 -15.84 3.60 -1.50
C TRP A 186 -14.94 3.98 -2.67
N ILE A 187 -14.99 5.25 -3.06
CA ILE A 187 -14.19 5.83 -4.14
C ILE A 187 -13.18 6.79 -3.55
N THR A 188 -11.93 6.65 -3.93
CA THR A 188 -10.83 7.53 -3.53
C THR A 188 -9.88 7.74 -4.72
N SER A 189 -8.87 8.58 -4.53
CA SER A 189 -7.60 8.54 -5.24
C SER A 189 -6.51 8.19 -4.23
N SER A 190 -5.44 7.53 -4.66
CA SER A 190 -4.34 7.16 -3.78
C SER A 190 -3.07 7.88 -4.24
N ASP A 191 -2.64 8.86 -3.45
CA ASP A 191 -1.62 9.81 -3.91
C ASP A 191 -0.74 10.32 -2.76
N ASN A 192 0.37 10.92 -3.10
CA ASN A 192 1.32 11.47 -2.16
C ASN A 192 0.68 12.56 -1.28
N PHE A 193 1.15 12.69 -0.04
CA PHE A 193 0.66 13.69 0.92
C PHE A 193 0.71 15.11 0.35
N ALA A 194 1.72 15.44 -0.47
CA ALA A 194 1.84 16.74 -1.12
C ALA A 194 0.67 17.01 -2.07
N SER A 195 0.28 16.04 -2.88
CA SER A 195 -0.84 16.11 -3.82
C SER A 195 -2.18 16.29 -3.13
N TRP A 196 -2.31 15.82 -1.88
CA TRP A 196 -3.48 16.05 -1.03
C TRP A 196 -3.43 17.36 -0.24
N GLY A 197 -2.51 18.27 -0.60
CA GLY A 197 -2.39 19.59 0.01
C GLY A 197 -1.59 19.63 1.31
N GLY A 198 -0.93 18.54 1.67
CA GLY A 198 -0.11 18.47 2.88
C GLY A 198 1.27 19.12 2.77
N HIS A 199 1.59 19.77 1.64
CA HIS A 199 2.87 20.41 1.39
C HIS A 199 2.71 21.89 0.98
N THR A 200 3.35 22.29 -0.10
CA THR A 200 3.40 23.68 -0.57
C THR A 200 2.09 24.15 -1.21
N ALA A 201 1.87 25.47 -1.17
CA ALA A 201 0.63 26.11 -1.65
C ALA A 201 0.37 25.93 -3.17
N ASP A 202 1.34 25.51 -3.94
CA ASP A 202 1.19 25.23 -5.38
C ASP A 202 0.30 23.99 -5.68
N TYR A 203 0.04 23.14 -4.66
CA TYR A 203 -0.99 22.09 -4.73
C TYR A 203 -2.37 22.58 -4.28
N HIS A 204 -2.50 23.75 -3.64
CA HIS A 204 -3.76 24.26 -3.10
C HIS A 204 -4.59 24.91 -4.21
N VAL A 205 -5.22 24.10 -5.03
CA VAL A 205 -6.06 24.55 -6.16
C VAL A 205 -7.52 24.13 -5.93
N GLU A 206 -8.47 24.87 -6.55
CA GLU A 206 -9.90 24.59 -6.35
C GLU A 206 -10.30 23.17 -6.81
N ASP A 207 -9.70 22.66 -7.88
CA ASP A 207 -9.98 21.30 -8.34
C ASP A 207 -9.58 20.24 -7.30
N LEU A 208 -8.50 20.46 -6.54
CA LEU A 208 -8.16 19.61 -5.40
C LEU A 208 -9.20 19.72 -4.28
N ASN A 209 -9.67 20.92 -3.96
CA ASN A 209 -10.71 21.13 -2.96
C ASN A 209 -11.99 20.37 -3.32
N GLN A 210 -12.39 20.41 -4.60
CA GLN A 210 -13.55 19.68 -5.10
C GLN A 210 -13.30 18.16 -5.07
N LEU A 211 -12.09 17.70 -5.40
CA LEU A 211 -11.72 16.30 -5.32
C LEU A 211 -11.81 15.77 -3.87
N ILE A 212 -11.29 16.52 -2.89
CA ILE A 212 -11.38 16.17 -1.46
C ILE A 212 -12.84 16.06 -1.03
N LYS A 213 -13.72 16.92 -1.56
CA LYS A 213 -15.18 16.84 -1.29
C LYS A 213 -15.84 15.64 -1.96
N ALA A 214 -15.35 15.19 -3.12
CA ALA A 214 -15.96 14.15 -3.94
C ALA A 214 -15.60 12.71 -3.52
N VAL A 215 -14.39 12.47 -3.01
CA VAL A 215 -13.95 11.15 -2.55
C VAL A 215 -14.67 10.72 -1.27
N ASP A 216 -14.80 9.42 -1.02
CA ASP A 216 -15.38 8.91 0.23
C ASP A 216 -14.39 9.03 1.40
N TYR A 217 -13.08 8.94 1.14
CA TYR A 217 -11.98 9.16 2.08
C TYR A 217 -10.70 9.56 1.36
N ILE A 218 -9.69 10.04 2.07
CA ILE A 218 -8.37 10.35 1.52
C ILE A 218 -7.44 9.15 1.72
N SER A 219 -6.87 8.63 0.64
CA SER A 219 -5.81 7.61 0.64
C SER A 219 -4.49 8.29 0.34
N MET A 220 -3.68 8.54 1.37
CA MET A 220 -2.41 9.27 1.23
C MET A 220 -1.18 8.38 1.31
N HIS A 221 -0.14 8.74 0.57
CA HIS A 221 1.17 8.11 0.63
C HIS A 221 2.16 8.95 1.42
N THR A 222 3.04 8.27 2.15
CA THR A 222 4.14 8.88 2.89
C THR A 222 5.37 7.98 2.85
N TYR A 223 6.51 8.50 2.42
CA TYR A 223 7.76 7.75 2.29
C TYR A 223 8.94 8.48 2.92
N PRO A 224 9.05 8.49 4.26
CA PRO A 224 10.21 9.08 4.95
C PRO A 224 11.54 8.49 4.50
N MET A 225 11.58 7.24 4.03
CA MET A 225 12.80 6.63 3.52
C MET A 225 13.42 7.44 2.37
N HIS A 226 12.61 7.87 1.41
CA HIS A 226 13.10 8.69 0.30
C HIS A 226 13.59 10.05 0.79
N ASP A 227 12.89 10.63 1.77
CA ASP A 227 13.25 11.92 2.36
C ASP A 227 14.53 11.86 3.22
N THR A 228 15.04 10.67 3.58
CA THR A 228 16.36 10.56 4.24
C THR A 228 17.50 11.11 3.39
N HIS A 229 17.35 11.10 2.06
CA HIS A 229 18.29 11.71 1.12
C HIS A 229 17.96 13.17 0.83
N TYR A 230 16.69 13.48 0.54
CA TYR A 230 16.27 14.82 0.09
C TYR A 230 16.12 15.81 1.25
N HIS A 231 15.80 15.34 2.46
CA HIS A 231 15.58 16.13 3.67
C HIS A 231 16.33 15.55 4.88
N PRO A 232 17.68 15.42 4.84
CA PRO A 232 18.46 14.64 5.80
C PRO A 232 18.42 15.15 7.25
N ILE A 233 17.94 16.38 7.48
CA ILE A 233 17.92 17.00 8.82
C ILE A 233 17.12 16.18 9.85
N PHE A 234 16.01 15.54 9.45
CA PHE A 234 15.26 14.70 10.39
C PHE A 234 15.96 13.36 10.63
N TRP A 235 16.71 12.87 9.63
CA TRP A 235 17.25 11.52 9.60
C TRP A 235 18.59 11.39 10.33
N GLY A 236 19.51 12.32 10.14
CA GLY A 236 20.88 12.23 10.65
C GLY A 236 20.96 12.22 12.16
N ILE A 237 22.08 11.68 12.67
CA ILE A 237 22.36 11.58 14.11
C ILE A 237 22.60 12.97 14.69
N LYS A 238 21.89 13.31 15.76
CA LYS A 238 21.98 14.59 16.45
C LYS A 238 23.16 14.63 17.42
N GLU A 239 23.62 15.84 17.75
CA GLU A 239 24.75 16.05 18.64
C GLU A 239 24.60 15.33 19.99
N ASN A 240 23.42 15.39 20.62
CA ASN A 240 23.10 14.73 21.87
C ASN A 240 22.96 13.19 21.76
N GLU A 241 23.00 12.64 20.57
CA GLU A 241 22.92 11.18 20.29
C GLU A 241 24.32 10.59 19.98
N LEU A 242 25.35 11.41 19.79
CA LEU A 242 26.69 10.96 19.39
C LEU A 242 27.31 9.92 20.33
N GLN A 243 27.04 10.03 21.63
CA GLN A 243 27.52 9.09 22.65
C GLN A 243 26.64 7.83 22.81
N PHE A 244 25.50 7.73 22.14
CA PHE A 244 24.65 6.55 22.25
C PHE A 244 25.31 5.33 21.60
N PRO A 245 24.99 4.10 22.05
CA PRO A 245 25.31 2.89 21.33
C PRO A 245 24.73 2.93 19.91
N GLU A 246 25.38 2.27 18.94
CA GLU A 246 24.98 2.32 17.53
C GLU A 246 23.51 1.93 17.32
N LYS A 247 23.04 0.90 18.03
CA LYS A 247 21.63 0.51 17.99
C LYS A 247 20.68 1.63 18.40
N GLU A 248 20.97 2.31 19.50
CA GLU A 248 20.14 3.39 20.02
C GLU A 248 20.12 4.61 19.08
N LYS A 249 21.24 4.89 18.39
CA LYS A 249 21.29 5.91 17.32
C LYS A 249 20.33 5.57 16.20
N VAL A 250 20.34 4.32 15.74
CA VAL A 250 19.43 3.84 14.69
C VAL A 250 17.98 3.91 15.16
N ASP A 251 17.68 3.43 16.36
CA ASP A 251 16.32 3.46 16.93
C ASP A 251 15.78 4.90 17.03
N ALA A 252 16.61 5.85 17.47
CA ALA A 252 16.24 7.26 17.53
C ALA A 252 15.95 7.86 16.15
N ALA A 253 16.76 7.53 15.14
CA ALA A 253 16.53 7.96 13.77
C ALA A 253 15.20 7.38 13.21
N MET A 254 14.91 6.11 13.47
CA MET A 254 13.67 5.46 13.04
C MET A 254 12.42 6.04 13.74
N LEU A 255 12.51 6.41 15.00
CA LEU A 255 11.44 7.14 15.69
C LEU A 255 11.17 8.50 15.03
N ARG A 256 12.22 9.20 14.60
CA ARG A 256 12.07 10.46 13.85
C ARG A 256 11.44 10.23 12.47
N ALA A 257 11.80 9.14 11.77
CA ALA A 257 11.20 8.78 10.48
C ALA A 257 9.70 8.52 10.64
N ARG A 258 9.26 7.76 11.66
CA ARG A 258 7.85 7.60 11.98
C ARG A 258 7.16 8.94 12.25
N ASN A 259 7.75 9.79 13.08
CA ASN A 259 7.17 11.09 13.41
C ASN A 259 7.07 11.99 12.17
N TYR A 260 8.02 11.88 11.25
CA TYR A 260 7.99 12.58 9.97
C TYR A 260 6.78 12.15 9.12
N ALA A 261 6.51 10.83 9.03
CA ALA A 261 5.30 10.32 8.37
C ALA A 261 4.01 10.82 9.05
N ILE A 262 3.98 10.85 10.39
CA ILE A 262 2.84 11.37 11.15
C ILE A 262 2.61 12.85 10.85
N ASN A 263 3.67 13.66 10.80
CA ASN A 263 3.54 15.08 10.47
C ASN A 263 3.00 15.30 9.06
N GLN A 264 3.40 14.48 8.09
CA GLN A 264 2.82 14.51 6.73
C GLN A 264 1.33 14.14 6.74
N TYR A 265 0.94 13.13 7.53
CA TYR A 265 -0.47 12.77 7.72
C TYR A 265 -1.26 13.93 8.34
N GLU A 266 -0.78 14.52 9.41
CA GLU A 266 -1.44 15.63 10.09
C GLU A 266 -1.55 16.88 9.21
N SER A 267 -0.60 17.12 8.31
CA SER A 267 -0.66 18.23 7.36
C SER A 267 -1.81 18.05 6.35
N VAL A 268 -2.04 16.84 5.86
CA VAL A 268 -3.18 16.52 4.98
C VAL A 268 -4.51 16.70 5.73
N VAL A 269 -4.60 16.17 6.96
CA VAL A 269 -5.81 16.35 7.81
C VAL A 269 -6.08 17.84 8.06
N SER A 270 -5.03 18.61 8.33
CA SER A 270 -5.16 20.05 8.57
C SER A 270 -5.65 20.80 7.34
N TYR A 271 -5.08 20.50 6.16
CA TYR A 271 -5.53 21.09 4.91
C TYR A 271 -7.00 20.75 4.60
N MET A 272 -7.37 19.47 4.68
CA MET A 272 -8.75 19.02 4.50
C MET A 272 -9.73 19.79 5.41
N LYS A 273 -9.38 19.95 6.69
CA LYS A 273 -10.21 20.71 7.66
C LYS A 273 -10.27 22.20 7.32
N SER A 274 -9.19 22.80 6.82
CA SER A 274 -9.15 24.22 6.46
C SER A 274 -10.11 24.58 5.33
N ILE A 275 -10.46 23.63 4.47
CA ILE A 275 -11.48 23.80 3.41
C ILE A 275 -12.88 23.33 3.85
N GLY A 276 -13.11 23.14 5.15
CA GLY A 276 -14.41 22.77 5.72
C GLY A 276 -14.83 21.31 5.51
N VAL A 277 -13.89 20.40 5.20
CA VAL A 277 -14.16 18.98 5.01
C VAL A 277 -13.67 18.16 6.20
N ASN A 278 -14.44 17.13 6.60
CA ASN A 278 -14.05 16.18 7.64
C ASN A 278 -14.38 14.75 7.17
N LYS A 279 -13.38 14.03 6.70
CA LYS A 279 -13.48 12.66 6.20
C LYS A 279 -12.38 11.79 6.80
N PRO A 280 -12.51 10.44 6.76
CA PRO A 280 -11.41 9.56 7.11
C PRO A 280 -10.18 9.83 6.21
N VAL A 281 -9.00 9.72 6.81
CA VAL A 281 -7.72 9.72 6.10
C VAL A 281 -7.01 8.44 6.49
N HIS A 282 -6.58 7.66 5.51
CA HIS A 282 -5.85 6.41 5.71
C HIS A 282 -4.53 6.45 4.94
N ILE A 283 -3.54 5.70 5.41
CA ILE A 283 -2.27 5.54 4.70
C ILE A 283 -2.52 4.56 3.55
N GLY A 284 -2.58 5.09 2.33
CA GLY A 284 -2.74 4.32 1.10
C GLY A 284 -1.46 3.61 0.67
N GLU A 285 -0.30 4.17 1.09
CA GLU A 285 1.00 3.57 0.83
C GLU A 285 2.07 4.15 1.74
N THR A 286 2.89 3.27 2.32
CA THR A 286 4.13 3.61 3.02
C THR A 286 5.01 2.36 3.09
N GLY A 287 6.31 2.52 3.10
CA GLY A 287 7.22 1.38 3.16
C GLY A 287 8.66 1.79 3.46
N TRP A 288 9.51 0.77 3.61
CA TRP A 288 10.93 0.93 3.85
C TRP A 288 11.72 -0.20 3.19
N ALA A 289 12.51 0.11 2.17
CA ALA A 289 13.32 -0.87 1.45
C ALA A 289 14.45 -1.42 2.32
N THR A 290 14.80 -2.68 2.09
CA THR A 290 15.87 -3.36 2.83
C THR A 290 17.24 -3.25 2.17
N LYS A 291 17.29 -2.84 0.91
CA LYS A 291 18.54 -2.66 0.14
C LYS A 291 18.46 -1.43 -0.75
N SER A 292 19.60 -0.84 -1.04
CA SER A 292 19.82 0.14 -2.10
C SER A 292 21.31 0.24 -2.38
N ASN A 293 21.67 0.41 -3.63
CA ASN A 293 23.04 0.74 -4.06
C ASN A 293 23.17 2.21 -4.50
N GLU A 294 22.14 3.02 -4.22
CA GLU A 294 22.02 4.42 -4.62
C GLU A 294 21.91 5.33 -3.39
N HIS A 295 21.12 6.38 -3.50
CA HIS A 295 20.92 7.44 -2.49
C HIS A 295 20.63 6.96 -1.07
N TYR A 296 20.06 5.76 -0.90
CA TYR A 296 19.63 5.22 0.40
C TYR A 296 20.56 4.14 0.94
N GLY A 297 21.56 3.73 0.14
CA GLY A 297 22.55 2.72 0.49
C GLY A 297 23.71 3.24 1.34
N ASN A 298 24.78 2.46 1.40
CA ASN A 298 25.95 2.71 2.25
C ASN A 298 26.67 4.04 1.97
N ASP A 299 26.72 4.44 0.70
CA ASP A 299 27.37 5.68 0.26
C ASP A 299 26.43 6.90 0.29
N GLY A 300 25.16 6.67 0.56
CA GLY A 300 24.12 7.69 0.66
C GLY A 300 23.66 7.93 2.10
N SER A 301 22.35 7.96 2.29
CA SER A 301 21.73 8.25 3.59
C SER A 301 21.82 7.09 4.59
N LYS A 302 22.24 5.89 4.18
CA LYS A 302 22.32 4.66 4.98
C LYS A 302 20.96 4.26 5.58
N ALA A 303 19.88 4.52 4.82
CA ALA A 303 18.54 4.24 5.28
C ALA A 303 18.19 2.76 5.20
N THR A 304 18.72 2.03 4.20
CA THR A 304 18.26 0.69 3.85
C THR A 304 19.02 -0.42 4.57
N ASP A 305 18.32 -1.22 5.34
CA ASP A 305 18.64 -2.55 5.84
C ASP A 305 17.39 -3.21 6.44
N GLU A 306 17.48 -4.50 6.75
CA GLU A 306 16.31 -5.25 7.26
C GLU A 306 15.90 -4.86 8.68
N TYR A 307 16.83 -4.40 9.53
CA TYR A 307 16.51 -3.95 10.88
C TYR A 307 15.65 -2.67 10.85
N LYS A 308 16.06 -1.66 10.07
CA LYS A 308 15.32 -0.42 9.92
C LYS A 308 13.96 -0.63 9.26
N SER A 309 13.91 -1.49 8.23
CA SER A 309 12.64 -1.87 7.58
C SER A 309 11.66 -2.50 8.57
N ALA A 310 12.14 -3.44 9.41
CA ALA A 310 11.33 -4.06 10.44
C ALA A 310 10.83 -3.04 11.48
N LEU A 311 11.73 -2.19 11.96
CA LEU A 311 11.37 -1.18 12.96
C LEU A 311 10.37 -0.15 12.42
N TYR A 312 10.52 0.26 11.15
CA TYR A 312 9.55 1.15 10.50
C TYR A 312 8.17 0.50 10.35
N TYR A 313 8.15 -0.76 9.92
CA TYR A 313 6.90 -1.54 9.84
C TYR A 313 6.18 -1.57 11.19
N ASP A 314 6.87 -1.97 12.25
CA ASP A 314 6.30 -2.09 13.59
C ASP A 314 5.80 -0.73 14.11
N LEU A 315 6.60 0.33 13.98
CA LEU A 315 6.26 1.68 14.42
C LEU A 315 5.04 2.25 13.67
N MET A 316 4.95 2.02 12.37
CA MET A 316 3.80 2.48 11.57
C MET A 316 2.55 1.66 11.87
N ARG A 317 2.67 0.33 12.05
CA ARG A 317 1.54 -0.52 12.47
C ARG A 317 1.02 -0.16 13.85
N GLU A 318 1.92 0.06 14.82
CA GLU A 318 1.53 0.48 16.18
C GLU A 318 0.75 1.80 16.13
N TRP A 319 1.31 2.82 15.48
CA TRP A 319 0.67 4.14 15.39
C TRP A 319 -0.66 4.09 14.65
N SER A 320 -0.73 3.43 13.51
CA SER A 320 -1.94 3.36 12.69
C SER A 320 -3.05 2.58 13.40
N ASN A 321 -2.72 1.44 14.03
CA ASN A 321 -3.68 0.64 14.79
C ASN A 321 -4.25 1.41 15.99
N LYS A 322 -3.38 2.13 16.73
CA LYS A 322 -3.80 2.95 17.88
C LYS A 322 -4.78 4.08 17.48
N ASN A 323 -4.68 4.56 16.26
CA ASN A 323 -5.48 5.68 15.75
C ASN A 323 -6.63 5.24 14.83
N ASN A 324 -6.91 3.94 14.71
CA ASN A 324 -7.89 3.36 13.78
C ASN A 324 -7.67 3.83 12.33
N ILE A 325 -6.42 3.80 11.88
CA ILE A 325 -6.00 4.15 10.53
C ILE A 325 -5.58 2.86 9.82
N SER A 326 -6.15 2.55 8.66
CA SER A 326 -5.59 1.50 7.81
C SER A 326 -4.27 1.98 7.23
N CYS A 327 -3.28 1.08 7.25
CA CYS A 327 -1.97 1.31 6.67
C CYS A 327 -1.70 0.22 5.63
N PHE A 328 -1.81 0.57 4.35
CA PHE A 328 -1.42 -0.28 3.24
C PHE A 328 0.11 -0.22 3.14
N TYR A 329 0.77 -1.17 3.83
CA TYR A 329 2.22 -1.21 3.82
C TYR A 329 2.76 -1.69 2.48
N PHE A 330 3.74 -1.01 1.95
CA PHE A 330 4.41 -1.33 0.70
C PHE A 330 5.72 -2.07 1.02
N GLU A 331 5.83 -3.40 0.77
CA GLU A 331 4.83 -4.23 0.10
C GLU A 331 4.92 -5.69 0.59
N ALA A 332 4.04 -6.56 0.12
CA ALA A 332 3.98 -7.95 0.57
C ALA A 332 5.25 -8.74 0.23
N PHE A 333 5.70 -8.67 -1.03
CA PHE A 333 6.82 -9.45 -1.57
C PHE A 333 7.74 -8.56 -2.39
N ASP A 334 9.03 -8.88 -2.44
CA ASP A 334 9.97 -8.24 -3.36
C ASP A 334 9.54 -8.47 -4.82
N GLU A 335 9.68 -7.45 -5.65
CA GLU A 335 9.32 -7.48 -7.07
C GLU A 335 10.42 -6.83 -7.91
N ASN A 336 11.23 -7.63 -8.59
CA ASN A 336 12.42 -7.16 -9.32
C ASN A 336 12.14 -6.59 -10.72
N TRP A 337 10.89 -6.48 -11.13
CA TRP A 337 10.50 -5.78 -12.37
C TRP A 337 10.49 -4.26 -12.20
N LYS A 338 10.37 -3.76 -10.97
CA LYS A 338 10.22 -2.32 -10.67
C LYS A 338 11.46 -1.52 -11.04
N ASP A 339 12.62 -2.13 -10.84
CA ASP A 339 13.90 -1.61 -11.31
C ASP A 339 14.75 -2.77 -11.89
N ALA A 340 14.26 -3.35 -13.00
CA ALA A 340 14.87 -4.52 -13.60
C ALA A 340 16.31 -4.26 -14.12
N ALA A 341 16.64 -3.02 -14.45
CA ALA A 341 17.96 -2.60 -14.89
C ALA A 341 18.97 -2.48 -13.73
N ASN A 342 18.49 -2.27 -12.50
CA ASN A 342 19.30 -2.16 -11.30
C ASN A 342 18.81 -3.13 -10.20
N PRO A 343 19.21 -4.41 -10.23
CA PRO A 343 18.73 -5.42 -9.29
C PRO A 343 18.97 -5.11 -7.80
N LEU A 344 19.86 -4.16 -7.49
CA LEU A 344 20.14 -3.70 -6.13
C LEU A 344 19.47 -2.36 -5.80
N GLY A 345 18.65 -1.82 -6.72
CA GLY A 345 17.86 -0.61 -6.50
C GLY A 345 16.79 -0.81 -5.42
N SER A 346 16.46 0.25 -4.69
CA SER A 346 15.51 0.19 -3.57
C SER A 346 14.14 -0.32 -3.98
N GLU A 347 13.67 0.00 -5.18
CA GLU A 347 12.34 -0.35 -5.67
C GLU A 347 12.06 -1.85 -5.69
N ASN A 348 13.12 -2.67 -5.84
CA ASN A 348 13.01 -4.13 -5.85
C ASN A 348 12.97 -4.77 -4.45
N HIS A 349 13.12 -4.01 -3.36
CA HIS A 349 13.42 -4.56 -2.03
C HIS A 349 12.51 -4.08 -0.89
N PHE A 350 11.30 -3.66 -1.21
CA PHE A 350 10.31 -3.22 -0.19
C PHE A 350 9.54 -4.38 0.46
N GLY A 351 9.52 -5.58 -0.16
CA GLY A 351 8.74 -6.73 0.30
C GLY A 351 9.08 -7.20 1.72
N LEU A 352 8.11 -7.76 2.40
CA LEU A 352 8.31 -8.46 3.70
C LEU A 352 8.97 -9.83 3.52
N ILE A 353 8.78 -10.45 2.35
CA ILE A 353 9.38 -11.73 1.93
C ILE A 353 10.06 -11.51 0.58
N ASN A 354 11.28 -12.00 0.45
CA ASN A 354 12.05 -11.84 -0.79
C ASN A 354 11.69 -12.89 -1.87
N LEU A 355 12.26 -12.74 -3.07
CA LEU A 355 12.03 -13.66 -4.20
C LEU A 355 12.57 -15.08 -3.97
N GLN A 356 13.41 -15.31 -2.97
CA GLN A 356 13.91 -16.64 -2.58
C GLN A 356 13.03 -17.32 -1.53
N SER A 357 11.82 -16.79 -1.27
CA SER A 357 10.89 -17.26 -0.25
C SER A 357 11.44 -17.13 1.18
N GLN A 358 12.28 -16.11 1.41
CA GLN A 358 12.83 -15.85 2.72
C GLN A 358 12.10 -14.66 3.36
N ALA A 359 11.58 -14.90 4.55
CA ALA A 359 11.03 -13.86 5.43
C ALA A 359 12.15 -12.95 5.91
N LYS A 360 12.01 -11.64 5.67
CA LYS A 360 12.93 -10.63 6.18
C LYS A 360 12.77 -10.47 7.69
N TYR A 361 13.67 -9.75 8.34
CA TYR A 361 13.77 -9.66 9.80
C TYR A 361 12.43 -9.35 10.49
N VAL A 362 11.60 -8.51 9.90
CA VAL A 362 10.25 -8.17 10.37
C VAL A 362 9.37 -9.38 10.64
N LEU A 363 9.56 -10.48 9.91
CA LEU A 363 8.76 -11.70 10.01
C LEU A 363 9.51 -12.89 10.64
N TRP A 364 10.72 -12.72 11.16
CA TRP A 364 11.45 -13.85 11.76
C TRP A 364 10.70 -14.50 12.92
N LYS A 365 10.05 -13.69 13.76
CA LYS A 365 9.19 -14.21 14.85
C LYS A 365 8.04 -15.07 14.35
N ASN A 366 7.49 -14.74 13.18
CA ASN A 366 6.43 -15.53 12.54
C ASN A 366 6.96 -16.88 12.04
N VAL A 367 8.18 -16.92 11.51
CA VAL A 367 8.84 -18.20 11.16
C VAL A 367 9.06 -19.05 12.40
N ASP A 368 9.59 -18.47 13.49
CA ASP A 368 9.87 -19.18 14.74
C ASP A 368 8.60 -19.71 15.43
N SER A 369 7.51 -18.96 15.37
CA SER A 369 6.21 -19.38 15.92
C SER A 369 5.49 -20.43 15.06
N GLY A 370 6.03 -20.75 13.88
CA GLY A 370 5.41 -21.71 12.96
C GLY A 370 4.23 -21.16 12.17
N THR A 371 4.05 -19.83 12.11
CA THR A 371 2.97 -19.17 11.32
C THR A 371 2.93 -19.67 9.87
N PHE A 372 4.09 -19.94 9.28
CA PHE A 372 4.21 -20.39 7.88
C PHE A 372 4.34 -21.92 7.72
N LYS A 373 4.08 -22.70 8.77
CA LYS A 373 4.21 -24.15 8.68
C LYS A 373 3.29 -24.74 7.62
N GLY A 374 3.88 -25.43 6.63
CA GLY A 374 3.15 -26.02 5.52
C GLY A 374 2.80 -25.06 4.39
N LEU A 375 3.18 -23.78 4.50
CA LEU A 375 3.02 -22.78 3.45
C LEU A 375 4.31 -22.70 2.61
N THR A 376 4.11 -22.45 1.31
CA THR A 376 5.20 -22.33 0.34
C THR A 376 5.02 -21.09 -0.51
N ARG A 377 6.13 -20.60 -1.08
CA ARG A 377 6.16 -19.67 -2.20
C ARG A 377 7.12 -20.22 -3.25
N ASP A 378 6.70 -20.34 -4.51
CA ASP A 378 7.38 -21.10 -5.56
C ASP A 378 7.70 -22.55 -5.15
N GLY A 379 6.77 -23.18 -4.43
CA GLY A 379 6.97 -24.52 -3.89
C GLY A 379 8.06 -24.65 -2.81
N LYS A 380 8.65 -23.52 -2.37
CA LYS A 380 9.70 -23.48 -1.34
C LYS A 380 9.11 -23.07 0.00
N PRO A 381 9.49 -23.70 1.12
CA PRO A 381 9.06 -23.27 2.44
C PRO A 381 9.58 -21.87 2.77
N ILE A 382 8.84 -21.12 3.59
CA ILE A 382 9.28 -19.80 4.06
C ILE A 382 10.34 -19.99 5.13
N THR A 383 11.54 -19.48 4.85
CA THR A 383 12.69 -19.49 5.77
C THR A 383 13.09 -18.06 6.15
N LYS A 384 14.06 -17.91 7.07
CA LYS A 384 14.58 -16.59 7.44
C LYS A 384 15.69 -16.13 6.51
N THR A 385 15.80 -14.85 6.20
CA THR A 385 17.02 -14.23 5.68
C THR A 385 18.17 -14.46 6.65
N TYR A 386 19.43 -14.34 6.19
CA TYR A 386 20.65 -14.59 6.99
C TYR A 386 20.66 -15.95 7.69
N ASN A 387 19.88 -16.93 7.23
CA ASN A 387 19.68 -18.23 7.91
C ASN A 387 19.26 -18.08 9.40
N GLY A 388 18.66 -16.95 9.76
CA GLY A 388 18.27 -16.61 11.14
C GLY A 388 19.43 -16.17 12.04
N ASP A 389 20.60 -15.88 11.49
CA ASP A 389 21.75 -15.36 12.24
C ASP A 389 21.65 -13.84 12.46
N GLU A 390 21.28 -13.43 13.66
CA GLU A 390 21.19 -12.01 14.03
C GLU A 390 22.55 -11.29 13.95
N LYS A 391 23.68 -11.98 14.17
CA LYS A 391 25.00 -11.36 14.07
C LYS A 391 25.30 -10.98 12.62
N ALA A 392 24.95 -11.85 11.68
CA ALA A 392 25.08 -11.56 10.25
C ALA A 392 24.19 -10.38 9.84
N LEU A 393 22.95 -10.31 10.32
CA LEU A 393 22.06 -9.18 10.08
C LEU A 393 22.66 -7.86 10.59
N TRP A 394 23.22 -7.85 11.82
CA TRP A 394 23.80 -6.65 12.41
C TRP A 394 25.05 -6.13 11.70
N LEU A 395 25.76 -6.95 10.94
CA LEU A 395 26.88 -6.50 10.09
C LEU A 395 26.41 -5.58 8.95
N ASP A 396 25.18 -5.77 8.51
CA ASP A 396 24.57 -4.96 7.44
C ASP A 396 23.89 -3.69 7.94
N VAL A 397 23.57 -3.60 9.23
CA VAL A 397 22.96 -2.40 9.82
C VAL A 397 23.97 -1.26 9.86
N LYS A 398 23.60 -0.12 9.23
CA LYS A 398 24.45 1.07 9.18
C LYS A 398 23.78 2.23 9.92
N THR A 399 24.57 2.87 10.79
CA THR A 399 24.13 4.09 11.48
C THR A 399 24.05 5.26 10.48
N PRO A 400 22.96 6.05 10.51
CA PRO A 400 22.87 7.27 9.70
C PRO A 400 24.04 8.22 9.93
N ASN A 401 24.33 9.06 8.96
CA ASN A 401 25.38 10.06 9.07
C ASN A 401 25.04 11.09 10.15
N SER A 402 26.06 11.63 10.83
CA SER A 402 25.88 12.71 11.81
C SER A 402 25.50 14.03 11.09
N ILE A 403 24.58 14.79 11.68
CA ILE A 403 24.32 16.17 11.28
C ILE A 403 25.33 17.03 12.04
N LEU A 404 26.44 17.35 11.38
CA LEU A 404 27.34 18.38 11.90
C LEU A 404 26.66 19.74 11.69
N LYS A 405 26.55 20.55 12.76
CA LYS A 405 26.24 21.97 12.61
C LYS A 405 27.42 22.63 11.88
N ASN A 406 27.22 23.01 10.59
CA ASN A 406 28.11 23.95 9.94
C ASN A 406 27.92 25.34 10.53
#